data_354daf44abca384b337400d612312851
#
_entry.id   354daf44abca384b337400d612312851
#
_cell.length_a   1.000
_cell.length_b   1.000
_cell.length_c   1.000
_cell.angle_alpha   90.00
_cell.angle_beta   90.00
_cell.angle_gamma   90.00
#
_symmetry.space_group_name_H-M   'P 1'
#
loop_
_entity.id
_entity.type
_entity.pdbx_description
1 polymer ?
#
loop_
_entity_poly.entity_id
_entity_poly.type
_entity_poly.pdbx_seq_one_letter_code
_entity_poly.pdbx_strand_id
1 'polypeptide(L)'
;IGFDATLGYGGHTKAMLQCLQGKGHMYATDVDPEESAKTKKRLEEQGFGEDMLTIKLQNFCTIDEIAKEVGGFDFILADLGVSSMQIDNPKRGFSFKVDGPLDLRLNQQKGISAAERLDTIGREELAGMLYENSDEPYCEELAKAITDEIRRGHRVDTTTKLREIIEKTLDFLPEKEKKETVKKTCQRVFQALR
;
A
#
# COMPACT_ATOMS: atom_id res chain seq x y z
N ILE A 1 -18.47 -13.16 16.13
CA ILE A 1 -18.29 -12.57 14.79
C ILE A 1 -16.97 -11.79 14.79
N GLY A 2 -16.06 -12.14 13.87
CA GLY A 2 -14.79 -11.44 13.71
C GLY A 2 -14.73 -10.58 12.45
N PHE A 3 -13.85 -9.56 12.45
CA PHE A 3 -13.62 -8.71 11.29
C PHE A 3 -12.12 -8.58 11.01
N ASP A 4 -11.74 -8.84 9.75
CA ASP A 4 -10.40 -8.58 9.22
C ASP A 4 -10.49 -7.41 8.22
N ALA A 5 -9.94 -6.25 8.62
CA ALA A 5 -9.95 -5.03 7.81
C ALA A 5 -9.04 -5.13 6.57
N THR A 6 -8.13 -6.08 6.55
CA THR A 6 -7.02 -6.18 5.61
C THR A 6 -6.79 -7.63 5.20
N LEU A 7 -7.74 -8.19 4.42
CA LEU A 7 -7.71 -9.60 4.00
C LEU A 7 -6.35 -10.02 3.42
N GLY A 8 -5.82 -9.25 2.47
CA GLY A 8 -4.55 -9.52 1.80
C GLY A 8 -4.44 -10.96 1.32
N TYR A 9 -3.36 -11.65 1.72
CA TYR A 9 -3.17 -13.08 1.41
C TYR A 9 -4.08 -14.01 2.22
N GLY A 10 -4.81 -13.51 3.22
CA GLY A 10 -5.72 -14.29 4.06
C GLY A 10 -5.06 -15.10 5.17
N GLY A 11 -3.81 -14.82 5.49
CA GLY A 11 -3.09 -15.56 6.54
C GLY A 11 -3.70 -15.40 7.92
N HIS A 12 -4.00 -14.16 8.31
CA HIS A 12 -4.65 -13.84 9.57
C HIS A 12 -6.11 -14.33 9.59
N THR A 13 -6.87 -14.06 8.53
CA THR A 13 -8.24 -14.56 8.37
C THR A 13 -8.30 -16.08 8.55
N LYS A 14 -7.39 -16.83 7.90
CA LYS A 14 -7.30 -18.29 8.05
C LYS A 14 -7.04 -18.70 9.50
N ALA A 15 -6.05 -18.10 10.15
CA ALA A 15 -5.71 -18.40 11.53
C ALA A 15 -6.91 -18.17 12.47
N MET A 16 -7.62 -17.07 12.28
CA MET A 16 -8.82 -16.73 13.06
C MET A 16 -9.95 -17.74 12.81
N LEU A 17 -10.21 -18.12 11.55
CA LEU A 17 -11.20 -19.16 11.19
C LEU A 17 -10.88 -20.50 11.84
N GLN A 18 -9.60 -20.90 11.87
CA GLN A 18 -9.16 -22.10 12.56
C GLN A 18 -9.43 -22.06 14.07
N CYS A 19 -9.21 -20.90 14.71
CA CYS A 19 -9.51 -20.69 16.13
C CYS A 19 -11.02 -20.76 16.43
N LEU A 20 -11.86 -20.31 15.51
CA LEU A 20 -13.32 -20.35 15.65
C LEU A 20 -13.90 -21.77 15.57
N GLN A 21 -13.18 -22.72 14.96
CA GLN A 21 -13.59 -24.14 14.88
C GLN A 21 -15.02 -24.33 14.34
N GLY A 22 -15.44 -23.52 13.37
CA GLY A 22 -16.78 -23.57 12.80
C GLY A 22 -17.89 -22.99 13.69
N LYS A 23 -17.55 -22.39 14.83
CA LYS A 23 -18.56 -21.83 15.77
C LYS A 23 -18.78 -20.33 15.62
N GLY A 24 -18.23 -19.72 14.56
CA GLY A 24 -18.33 -18.29 14.34
C GLY A 24 -18.24 -17.95 12.86
N HIS A 25 -18.33 -16.66 12.55
CA HIS A 25 -18.27 -16.14 11.21
C HIS A 25 -17.25 -14.99 11.12
N MET A 26 -16.45 -14.99 10.06
CA MET A 26 -15.51 -13.92 9.76
C MET A 26 -16.03 -13.05 8.63
N TYR A 27 -15.95 -11.75 8.81
CA TYR A 27 -16.06 -10.78 7.73
C TYR A 27 -14.67 -10.23 7.41
N ALA A 28 -14.35 -10.09 6.14
CA ALA A 28 -13.06 -9.55 5.72
C ALA A 28 -13.25 -8.55 4.58
N THR A 29 -12.44 -7.50 4.57
CA THR A 29 -12.42 -6.50 3.51
C THR A 29 -11.06 -6.40 2.84
N ASP A 30 -11.06 -6.08 1.55
CA ASP A 30 -9.89 -5.66 0.81
C ASP A 30 -10.32 -4.69 -0.29
N VAL A 31 -9.42 -3.79 -0.69
CA VAL A 31 -9.65 -2.86 -1.80
C VAL A 31 -9.05 -3.37 -3.12
N ASP A 32 -8.19 -4.38 -3.04
CA ASP A 32 -7.51 -4.99 -4.18
C ASP A 32 -8.36 -6.11 -4.78
N PRO A 33 -8.97 -5.91 -5.97
CA PRO A 33 -9.86 -6.91 -6.55
C PRO A 33 -9.13 -8.20 -6.97
N GLU A 34 -7.87 -8.07 -7.40
CA GLU A 34 -7.07 -9.20 -7.87
C GLU A 34 -6.66 -10.10 -6.70
N GLU A 35 -6.10 -9.50 -5.65
CA GLU A 35 -5.66 -10.24 -4.47
C GLU A 35 -6.84 -10.80 -3.69
N SER A 36 -7.94 -10.06 -3.57
CA SER A 36 -9.18 -10.53 -2.92
C SER A 36 -9.76 -11.77 -3.61
N ALA A 37 -9.83 -11.78 -4.95
CA ALA A 37 -10.33 -12.94 -5.69
C ALA A 37 -9.43 -14.18 -5.54
N LYS A 38 -8.10 -14.00 -5.60
CA LYS A 38 -7.13 -15.09 -5.39
C LYS A 38 -7.22 -15.66 -3.97
N THR A 39 -7.38 -14.78 -2.99
CA THR A 39 -7.47 -15.17 -1.59
C THR A 39 -8.78 -15.90 -1.29
N LYS A 40 -9.91 -15.40 -1.82
CA LYS A 40 -11.20 -16.10 -1.70
C LYS A 40 -11.08 -17.53 -2.20
N LYS A 41 -10.61 -17.72 -3.43
CA LYS A 41 -10.44 -19.07 -4.00
C LYS A 41 -9.55 -19.96 -3.14
N ARG A 42 -8.41 -19.45 -2.67
CA ARG A 42 -7.47 -20.21 -1.84
C ARG A 42 -8.07 -20.63 -0.50
N LEU A 43 -8.87 -19.79 0.14
CA LEU A 43 -9.52 -20.11 1.42
C LEU A 43 -10.66 -21.10 1.20
N GLU A 44 -11.44 -20.99 0.14
CA GLU A 44 -12.48 -21.97 -0.24
C GLU A 44 -11.88 -23.35 -0.50
N GLU A 45 -10.76 -23.45 -1.23
CA GLU A 45 -10.03 -24.71 -1.45
C GLU A 45 -9.51 -25.35 -0.16
N GLN A 46 -9.35 -24.56 0.89
CA GLN A 46 -8.95 -25.02 2.23
C GLN A 46 -10.14 -25.34 3.16
N GLY A 47 -11.37 -25.28 2.63
CA GLY A 47 -12.57 -25.61 3.36
C GLY A 47 -13.23 -24.46 4.12
N PHE A 48 -12.79 -23.22 3.89
CA PHE A 48 -13.41 -22.03 4.48
C PHE A 48 -14.37 -21.38 3.47
N GLY A 49 -15.60 -21.87 3.42
CA GLY A 49 -16.64 -21.41 2.50
C GLY A 49 -17.44 -20.22 3.03
N GLU A 50 -18.48 -19.86 2.28
CA GLU A 50 -19.34 -18.71 2.56
C GLU A 50 -20.15 -18.86 3.87
N ASP A 51 -20.27 -20.06 4.39
CA ASP A 51 -20.87 -20.37 5.70
C ASP A 51 -20.03 -19.84 6.88
N MET A 52 -18.72 -19.68 6.70
CA MET A 52 -17.78 -19.23 7.73
C MET A 52 -17.10 -17.91 7.42
N LEU A 53 -17.06 -17.48 6.14
CA LEU A 53 -16.31 -16.31 5.70
C LEU A 53 -17.08 -15.51 4.65
N THR A 54 -17.28 -14.23 4.92
CA THR A 54 -17.79 -13.24 3.96
C THR A 54 -16.69 -12.24 3.61
N ILE A 55 -16.28 -12.20 2.34
CA ILE A 55 -15.31 -11.24 1.83
C ILE A 55 -16.03 -10.13 1.06
N LYS A 56 -15.80 -8.88 1.43
CA LYS A 56 -16.34 -7.68 0.76
C LYS A 56 -15.22 -6.88 0.10
N LEU A 57 -15.33 -6.62 -1.20
CA LEU A 57 -14.38 -5.79 -1.96
C LEU A 57 -14.69 -4.31 -1.72
N GLN A 58 -14.24 -3.79 -0.60
CA GLN A 58 -14.47 -2.41 -0.18
C GLN A 58 -13.41 -1.93 0.80
N ASN A 59 -13.33 -0.62 1.02
CA ASN A 59 -12.44 -0.06 2.01
C ASN A 59 -13.00 -0.34 3.42
N PHE A 60 -12.15 -0.70 4.37
CA PHE A 60 -12.52 -0.94 5.76
C PHE A 60 -13.07 0.29 6.48
N CYS A 61 -12.93 1.51 5.92
CA CYS A 61 -13.54 2.71 6.48
C CYS A 61 -15.09 2.62 6.54
N THR A 62 -15.69 1.68 5.82
CA THR A 62 -17.13 1.37 5.85
C THR A 62 -17.49 0.23 6.81
N ILE A 63 -16.63 -0.06 7.77
CA ILE A 63 -16.86 -1.11 8.80
C ILE A 63 -18.17 -0.92 9.57
N ASP A 64 -18.58 0.33 9.77
CA ASP A 64 -19.84 0.65 10.47
C ASP A 64 -21.08 0.15 9.73
N GLU A 65 -21.05 0.12 8.40
CA GLU A 65 -22.13 -0.45 7.58
C GLU A 65 -22.26 -1.95 7.82
N ILE A 66 -21.09 -2.66 7.79
CA ILE A 66 -21.07 -4.11 8.07
C ILE A 66 -21.46 -4.39 9.51
N ALA A 67 -20.97 -3.61 10.46
CA ALA A 67 -21.33 -3.77 11.88
C ALA A 67 -22.84 -3.61 12.12
N LYS A 68 -23.51 -2.70 11.44
CA LYS A 68 -24.99 -2.54 11.49
C LYS A 68 -25.72 -3.77 10.93
N GLU A 69 -25.21 -4.37 9.85
CA GLU A 69 -25.79 -5.58 9.26
C GLU A 69 -25.71 -6.79 10.20
N VAL A 70 -24.61 -6.93 10.93
CA VAL A 70 -24.29 -8.15 11.70
C VAL A 70 -24.47 -8.01 13.22
N GLY A 71 -24.80 -6.81 13.70
CA GLY A 71 -24.99 -6.54 15.13
C GLY A 71 -23.68 -6.27 15.90
N GLY A 72 -22.59 -6.01 15.21
CA GLY A 72 -21.28 -5.72 15.79
C GLY A 72 -20.28 -6.89 15.66
N PHE A 73 -19.04 -6.63 16.10
CA PHE A 73 -17.94 -7.60 16.06
C PHE A 73 -17.41 -7.88 17.46
N ASP A 74 -17.08 -9.15 17.74
CA ASP A 74 -16.43 -9.56 18.98
C ASP A 74 -14.92 -9.22 18.97
N PHE A 75 -14.31 -9.20 17.77
CA PHE A 75 -12.93 -8.78 17.58
C PHE A 75 -12.71 -8.22 16.19
N ILE A 76 -11.72 -7.34 16.06
CA ILE A 76 -11.32 -6.66 14.83
C ILE A 76 -9.81 -6.75 14.71
N LEU A 77 -9.33 -7.12 13.52
CA LEU A 77 -7.93 -7.06 13.14
C LEU A 77 -7.73 -6.06 11.98
N ALA A 78 -6.67 -5.29 12.03
CA ALA A 78 -6.20 -4.47 10.93
C ALA A 78 -4.68 -4.56 10.83
N ASP A 79 -4.17 -5.27 9.82
CA ASP A 79 -2.74 -5.33 9.47
C ASP A 79 -2.47 -4.36 8.32
N LEU A 80 -2.23 -3.09 8.69
CA LEU A 80 -2.14 -1.99 7.73
C LEU A 80 -0.82 -2.03 6.95
N GLY A 81 -0.92 -2.04 5.64
CA GLY A 81 0.24 -2.01 4.76
C GLY A 81 -0.03 -2.63 3.40
N VAL A 82 1.04 -3.03 2.72
CA VAL A 82 1.01 -3.80 1.47
C VAL A 82 1.59 -5.19 1.72
N SER A 83 1.02 -6.20 1.07
CA SER A 83 1.52 -7.56 1.15
C SER A 83 2.85 -7.72 0.39
N SER A 84 3.66 -8.72 0.78
CA SER A 84 4.87 -9.07 0.03
C SER A 84 4.58 -9.38 -1.45
N MET A 85 3.46 -10.03 -1.74
CA MET A 85 3.05 -10.34 -3.11
C MET A 85 2.76 -9.09 -3.96
N GLN A 86 2.18 -8.05 -3.34
CA GLN A 86 2.00 -6.76 -4.01
C GLN A 86 3.33 -6.06 -4.24
N ILE A 87 4.26 -6.12 -3.27
CA ILE A 87 5.62 -5.56 -3.41
C ILE A 87 6.41 -6.27 -4.49
N ASP A 88 6.30 -7.58 -4.59
CA ASP A 88 7.05 -8.41 -5.55
C ASP A 88 6.51 -8.32 -6.99
N ASN A 89 5.34 -7.73 -7.19
CA ASN A 89 4.78 -7.50 -8.52
C ASN A 89 5.26 -6.15 -9.11
N PRO A 90 6.19 -6.16 -10.10
CA PRO A 90 6.75 -4.92 -10.65
C PRO A 90 5.69 -3.99 -11.26
N LYS A 91 4.59 -4.55 -11.80
CA LYS A 91 3.49 -3.78 -12.42
C LYS A 91 2.73 -2.90 -11.43
N ARG A 92 2.88 -3.16 -10.13
CA ARG A 92 2.22 -2.40 -9.05
C ARG A 92 3.05 -1.18 -8.61
N GLY A 93 4.35 -1.18 -8.88
CA GLY A 93 5.26 -0.08 -8.55
C GLY A 93 5.62 0.07 -7.07
N PHE A 94 5.30 -0.90 -6.20
CA PHE A 94 5.60 -0.80 -4.76
C PHE A 94 7.08 -1.00 -4.42
N SER A 95 7.85 -1.63 -5.30
CA SER A 95 9.26 -1.88 -5.07
C SER A 95 10.15 -0.90 -5.86
N PHE A 96 11.05 -0.23 -5.17
CA PHE A 96 12.11 0.58 -5.79
C PHE A 96 13.32 -0.24 -6.25
N LYS A 97 13.32 -1.57 -6.04
CA LYS A 97 14.41 -2.47 -6.40
C LYS A 97 14.35 -2.91 -7.85
N VAL A 98 13.16 -2.97 -8.42
CA VAL A 98 12.88 -3.43 -9.78
C VAL A 98 12.16 -2.32 -10.53
N ASP A 99 12.52 -2.11 -11.79
CA ASP A 99 11.83 -1.12 -12.62
C ASP A 99 10.38 -1.52 -12.90
N GLY A 100 9.50 -0.53 -12.86
CA GLY A 100 8.09 -0.69 -13.12
C GLY A 100 7.36 0.66 -13.13
N PRO A 101 6.09 0.69 -13.55
CA PRO A 101 5.30 1.93 -13.52
C PRO A 101 5.17 2.43 -12.07
N LEU A 102 5.29 3.73 -11.86
CA LEU A 102 5.07 4.36 -10.55
C LEU A 102 3.57 4.50 -10.28
N ASP A 103 2.91 3.37 -10.03
CA ASP A 103 1.45 3.33 -9.81
C ASP A 103 1.08 3.50 -8.34
N LEU A 104 1.53 2.61 -7.46
CA LEU A 104 1.33 2.57 -6.01
C LEU A 104 -0.13 2.40 -5.52
N ARG A 105 -1.10 2.20 -6.41
CA ARG A 105 -2.50 1.96 -6.02
C ARG A 105 -2.71 0.51 -5.60
N LEU A 106 -3.42 0.29 -4.51
CA LEU A 106 -3.91 -1.04 -4.14
C LEU A 106 -4.99 -1.51 -5.12
N ASN A 107 -5.86 -0.62 -5.57
CA ASN A 107 -6.82 -0.88 -6.64
C ASN A 107 -6.48 -0.01 -7.86
N GLN A 108 -5.84 -0.61 -8.87
CA GLN A 108 -5.45 0.09 -10.10
C GLN A 108 -6.63 0.55 -10.98
N GLN A 109 -7.85 0.11 -10.67
CA GLN A 109 -9.07 0.53 -11.38
C GLN A 109 -9.69 1.82 -10.81
N LYS A 110 -9.18 2.32 -9.67
CA LYS A 110 -9.72 3.50 -8.98
C LYS A 110 -8.63 4.52 -8.66
N GLY A 111 -9.00 5.78 -8.72
CA GLY A 111 -8.09 6.90 -8.41
C GLY A 111 -7.03 7.13 -9.47
N ILE A 112 -6.05 7.97 -9.14
CA ILE A 112 -4.91 8.32 -9.99
C ILE A 112 -3.65 7.63 -9.48
N SER A 113 -2.72 7.29 -10.37
CA SER A 113 -1.43 6.72 -10.01
C SER A 113 -0.52 7.74 -9.31
N ALA A 114 0.50 7.26 -8.61
CA ALA A 114 1.50 8.16 -8.01
C ALA A 114 2.21 9.00 -9.08
N ALA A 115 2.48 8.45 -10.27
CA ALA A 115 3.03 9.22 -11.39
C ALA A 115 2.12 10.38 -11.80
N GLU A 116 0.82 10.14 -11.99
CA GLU A 116 -0.16 11.19 -12.31
C GLU A 116 -0.29 12.22 -11.17
N ARG A 117 -0.21 11.77 -9.93
CA ARG A 117 -0.20 12.69 -8.79
C ARG A 117 1.02 13.60 -8.80
N LEU A 118 2.20 13.06 -9.08
CA LEU A 118 3.43 13.84 -9.17
C LEU A 118 3.41 14.85 -10.33
N ASP A 119 2.74 14.55 -11.46
CA ASP A 119 2.60 15.48 -12.57
C ASP A 119 1.89 16.79 -12.20
N THR A 120 1.06 16.78 -11.16
CA THR A 120 0.17 17.91 -10.79
C THR A 120 0.44 18.52 -9.42
N ILE A 121 1.17 17.81 -8.54
CA ILE A 121 1.41 18.25 -7.15
C ILE A 121 2.35 19.45 -7.07
N GLY A 122 2.03 20.40 -6.19
CA GLY A 122 2.92 21.51 -5.88
C GLY A 122 4.07 21.11 -4.96
N ARG A 123 5.19 21.86 -5.00
CA ARG A 123 6.38 21.57 -4.17
C ARG A 123 6.06 21.53 -2.67
N GLU A 124 5.34 22.55 -2.18
CA GLU A 124 4.99 22.66 -0.75
C GLU A 124 4.08 21.52 -0.30
N GLU A 125 3.11 21.17 -1.14
CA GLU A 125 2.19 20.05 -0.88
C GLU A 125 2.94 18.71 -0.87
N LEU A 126 3.89 18.51 -1.79
CA LEU A 126 4.70 17.30 -1.82
C LEU A 126 5.60 17.20 -0.60
N ALA A 127 6.25 18.29 -0.20
CA ALA A 127 7.07 18.33 1.02
C ALA A 127 6.25 17.99 2.27
N GLY A 128 5.06 18.60 2.40
CA GLY A 128 4.12 18.29 3.48
C GLY A 128 3.69 16.82 3.49
N MET A 129 3.34 16.26 2.32
CA MET A 129 2.97 14.84 2.18
C MET A 129 4.12 13.90 2.62
N LEU A 130 5.36 14.18 2.19
CA LEU A 130 6.52 13.38 2.57
C LEU A 130 6.80 13.43 4.07
N TYR A 131 6.62 14.58 4.68
CA TYR A 131 6.80 14.75 6.13
C TYR A 131 5.67 14.07 6.92
N GLU A 132 4.42 14.42 6.64
CA GLU A 132 3.26 13.98 7.42
C GLU A 132 2.97 12.47 7.29
N ASN A 133 3.19 11.89 6.10
CA ASN A 133 2.85 10.49 5.84
C ASN A 133 3.99 9.50 6.12
N SER A 134 5.23 9.99 6.27
CA SER A 134 6.37 9.07 6.43
C SER A 134 7.55 9.61 7.24
N ASP A 135 7.44 10.78 7.88
CA ASP A 135 8.51 11.42 8.64
C ASP A 135 9.82 11.52 7.85
N GLU A 136 9.73 11.87 6.53
CA GLU A 136 10.92 11.97 5.70
C GLU A 136 11.73 13.25 6.03
N PRO A 137 12.96 13.13 6.55
CA PRO A 137 13.75 14.29 6.99
C PRO A 137 14.23 15.18 5.85
N TYR A 138 14.34 14.66 4.62
CA TYR A 138 14.76 15.40 3.42
C TYR A 138 13.59 15.81 2.55
N CYS A 139 12.40 15.99 3.14
CA CYS A 139 11.15 16.24 2.41
C CYS A 139 11.23 17.47 1.51
N GLU A 140 11.87 18.55 1.97
CA GLU A 140 12.01 19.80 1.19
C GLU A 140 12.93 19.64 -0.03
N GLU A 141 14.10 19.02 0.16
CA GLU A 141 15.08 18.76 -0.88
C GLU A 141 14.53 17.81 -1.94
N LEU A 142 13.84 16.76 -1.51
CA LEU A 142 13.21 15.78 -2.40
C LEU A 142 12.04 16.38 -3.17
N ALA A 143 11.15 17.12 -2.50
CA ALA A 143 10.04 17.79 -3.17
C ALA A 143 10.54 18.78 -4.23
N LYS A 144 11.60 19.55 -3.91
CA LYS A 144 12.24 20.43 -4.89
C LYS A 144 12.80 19.65 -6.07
N ALA A 145 13.60 18.61 -5.82
CA ALA A 145 14.25 17.83 -6.87
C ALA A 145 13.22 17.17 -7.81
N ILE A 146 12.17 16.54 -7.25
CA ILE A 146 11.11 15.88 -8.03
C ILE A 146 10.34 16.90 -8.87
N THR A 147 9.90 18.02 -8.28
CA THR A 147 9.13 19.03 -9.01
C THR A 147 9.97 19.77 -10.05
N ASP A 148 11.27 19.97 -9.82
CA ASP A 148 12.17 20.58 -10.79
C ASP A 148 12.39 19.66 -12.02
N GLU A 149 12.51 18.33 -11.83
CA GLU A 149 12.59 17.39 -12.96
C GLU A 149 11.31 17.41 -13.80
N ILE A 150 10.14 17.43 -13.16
CA ILE A 150 8.86 17.50 -13.87
C ILE A 150 8.72 18.80 -14.64
N ARG A 151 9.11 19.95 -14.06
CA ARG A 151 9.09 21.27 -14.75
C ARG A 151 10.01 21.32 -15.96
N ARG A 152 11.11 20.53 -15.96
CA ARG A 152 12.00 20.39 -17.12
C ARG A 152 11.43 19.48 -18.21
N GLY A 153 10.25 18.90 -18.00
CA GLY A 153 9.61 17.96 -18.93
C GLY A 153 10.03 16.51 -18.73
N HIS A 154 10.73 16.19 -17.65
CA HIS A 154 11.12 14.83 -17.31
C HIS A 154 10.08 14.21 -16.39
N ARG A 155 9.14 13.49 -16.95
CA ARG A 155 8.10 12.81 -16.17
C ARG A 155 8.66 11.73 -15.27
N VAL A 156 8.24 11.71 -14.01
CA VAL A 156 8.62 10.70 -13.00
C VAL A 156 7.57 9.60 -12.98
N ASP A 157 7.62 8.71 -13.96
CA ASP A 157 6.59 7.70 -14.23
C ASP A 157 7.03 6.26 -13.93
N THR A 158 8.29 6.06 -13.51
CA THR A 158 8.80 4.74 -13.12
C THR A 158 9.45 4.77 -11.75
N THR A 159 9.47 3.59 -11.11
CA THR A 159 10.12 3.39 -9.81
C THR A 159 11.61 3.69 -9.85
N THR A 160 12.29 3.36 -10.95
CA THR A 160 13.72 3.63 -11.14
C THR A 160 13.99 5.13 -11.23
N LYS A 161 13.21 5.89 -12.02
CA LYS A 161 13.39 7.35 -12.12
C LYS A 161 13.23 8.03 -10.76
N LEU A 162 12.21 7.65 -9.99
CA LEU A 162 12.03 8.21 -8.65
C LEU A 162 13.23 7.88 -7.75
N ARG A 163 13.70 6.62 -7.76
CA ARG A 163 14.88 6.22 -7.00
C ARG A 163 16.13 7.03 -7.41
N GLU A 164 16.38 7.21 -8.70
CA GLU A 164 17.52 7.98 -9.21
C GLU A 164 17.50 9.44 -8.75
N ILE A 165 16.33 10.06 -8.69
CA ILE A 165 16.17 11.42 -8.16
C ILE A 165 16.53 11.43 -6.67
N ILE A 166 16.06 10.46 -5.90
CA ILE A 166 16.38 10.33 -4.47
C ILE A 166 17.89 10.16 -4.28
N GLU A 167 18.53 9.25 -5.04
CA GLU A 167 19.96 9.00 -4.98
C GLU A 167 20.79 10.27 -5.28
N LYS A 168 20.42 11.01 -6.33
CA LYS A 168 21.07 12.29 -6.70
C LYS A 168 20.86 13.38 -5.63
N THR A 169 19.65 13.47 -5.08
CA THR A 169 19.34 14.47 -4.04
C THR A 169 20.18 14.25 -2.79
N LEU A 170 20.47 13.00 -2.45
CA LEU A 170 21.23 12.62 -1.26
C LEU A 170 22.72 12.40 -1.53
N ASP A 171 23.25 12.85 -2.67
CA ASP A 171 24.65 12.64 -3.07
C ASP A 171 25.65 13.39 -2.17
N PHE A 172 25.19 14.40 -1.42
CA PHE A 172 26.00 15.13 -0.44
C PHE A 172 26.32 14.33 0.84
N LEU A 173 25.67 13.19 1.05
CA LEU A 173 25.89 12.38 2.25
C LEU A 173 27.23 11.61 2.19
N PRO A 174 27.88 11.38 3.36
CA PRO A 174 29.06 10.55 3.44
C PRO A 174 28.80 9.13 2.93
N GLU A 175 29.73 8.57 2.17
CA GLU A 175 29.59 7.26 1.52
C GLU A 175 29.18 6.12 2.47
N LYS A 176 29.65 6.18 3.74
CA LYS A 176 29.32 5.18 4.78
C LYS A 176 27.83 5.17 5.13
N GLU A 177 27.17 6.32 5.06
CA GLU A 177 25.76 6.50 5.47
C GLU A 177 24.81 6.49 4.27
N LYS A 178 25.30 6.88 3.10
CA LYS A 178 24.52 7.11 1.89
C LYS A 178 23.66 5.92 1.51
N LYS A 179 24.23 4.72 1.42
CA LYS A 179 23.48 3.52 0.98
C LYS A 179 22.29 3.19 1.86
N GLU A 180 22.45 3.28 3.17
CA GLU A 180 21.37 2.98 4.11
C GLU A 180 20.33 4.10 4.14
N THR A 181 20.78 5.35 4.12
CA THR A 181 19.89 6.53 4.10
C THR A 181 19.05 6.55 2.83
N VAL A 182 19.65 6.37 1.65
CA VAL A 182 18.91 6.27 0.38
C VAL A 182 17.86 5.16 0.43
N LYS A 183 18.21 3.98 0.96
CA LYS A 183 17.25 2.89 1.12
C LYS A 183 16.05 3.29 2.00
N LYS A 184 16.32 3.89 3.16
CA LYS A 184 15.27 4.36 4.08
C LYS A 184 14.42 5.46 3.47
N THR A 185 15.04 6.42 2.81
CA THR A 185 14.33 7.49 2.09
C THR A 185 13.47 6.93 0.96
N CYS A 186 13.96 5.99 0.15
CA CYS A 186 13.10 5.30 -0.83
C CYS A 186 11.89 4.66 -0.17
N GLN A 187 12.05 3.95 0.94
CA GLN A 187 10.94 3.34 1.66
C GLN A 187 9.91 4.38 2.10
N ARG A 188 10.35 5.50 2.69
CA ARG A 188 9.48 6.58 3.17
C ARG A 188 8.76 7.29 2.02
N VAL A 189 9.49 7.65 0.95
CA VAL A 189 8.90 8.32 -0.21
C VAL A 189 7.83 7.45 -0.87
N PHE A 190 8.13 6.16 -1.10
CA PHE A 190 7.16 5.23 -1.66
C PHE A 190 5.96 5.00 -0.73
N GLN A 191 6.17 5.03 0.59
CA GLN A 191 5.10 4.97 1.57
C GLN A 191 4.23 6.24 1.53
N ALA A 192 4.84 7.41 1.47
CA ALA A 192 4.12 8.69 1.48
C ALA A 192 3.26 8.91 0.23
N LEU A 193 3.70 8.41 -0.92
CA LEU A 193 3.01 8.54 -2.21
C LEU A 193 1.90 7.50 -2.43
N ARG A 194 1.79 6.51 -1.56
CA ARG A 194 0.81 5.41 -1.64
C ARG A 194 -0.61 5.81 -1.11
#